data_003c498c18a64e5345042a675e4b48f4
#
_entry.id   003c498c18a64e5345042a675e4b48f4
#
_cell.length_a   1.000
_cell.length_b   1.000
_cell.length_c   1.000
_cell.angle_alpha   90.00
_cell.angle_beta   90.00
_cell.angle_gamma   90.00
#
_symmetry.space_group_name_H-M   'P 1'
#
loop_
_entity.id
_entity.type
_entity.pdbx_description
1 polymer ?
#
loop_
_entity_poly.entity_id
_entity_poly.type
_entity_poly.pdbx_seq_one_letter_code
_entity_poly.pdbx_strand_id
1 'polypeptide(L)'
;GDFLDEWFLPLNYPKYKDSSSFYRQVIKTNQMVIDQLNDVMEKGIKVVYVVGNHDITLDSSVLSEAMPKLVQARDAKGLGTYITGDRDEIAIEHGHRYDVFSAPDTVSNRELCGNDDTILPPGYFYARLATSWIVQGHPPIKKDYPVVTTVPDVKTNPDQYGAYLYYRVLSSEFTRMTQIEPFEDRVFDLNIAGFNGKYSMKDFYPIQQADGTISAPVLFKNFQRNWDERQEINQIQVKNSFVQAIAGTFDKDYFFKQAKMQYLENPQRAIEVVVFGHTHVPYFQKLDNGKYYVNDGTWIDNNNLDSSATRTFAVITTGSTDQAALYKYMLDGSLQDLSGIDNK
;
A
#
# COMPACT_ATOMS: atom_id res chain seq x y z
N GLY A 1 -0.28 7.50 -6.39
CA GLY A 1 0.24 7.17 -5.06
C GLY A 1 1.74 6.91 -5.09
N ASP A 2 2.35 6.68 -3.94
CA ASP A 2 3.77 6.31 -3.76
C ASP A 2 4.75 7.21 -4.53
N PHE A 3 4.51 8.52 -4.46
CA PHE A 3 5.33 9.50 -5.15
C PHE A 3 6.65 9.76 -4.41
N LEU A 4 6.59 9.85 -3.08
CA LEU A 4 7.75 10.01 -2.20
C LEU A 4 7.76 8.84 -1.19
N ASP A 5 8.87 8.14 -1.05
CA ASP A 5 8.91 6.88 -0.29
C ASP A 5 9.59 7.05 1.07
N GLU A 6 8.86 6.76 2.16
CA GLU A 6 9.35 6.73 3.53
C GLU A 6 9.49 5.29 4.06
N TRP A 7 9.02 4.27 3.33
CA TRP A 7 8.99 2.89 3.80
C TRP A 7 10.28 2.14 3.48
N PHE A 8 10.86 2.38 2.29
CA PHE A 8 12.08 1.67 1.86
C PHE A 8 13.37 2.27 2.45
N LEU A 9 13.40 2.35 3.79
CA LEU A 9 14.59 2.74 4.54
C LEU A 9 15.16 1.51 5.27
N PRO A 10 16.47 1.24 5.23
CA PRO A 10 17.06 0.14 5.98
C PRO A 10 16.92 0.36 7.49
N LEU A 11 17.00 -0.72 8.28
CA LEU A 11 16.87 -0.67 9.74
C LEU A 11 17.92 0.22 10.42
N ASN A 12 19.13 0.29 9.86
CA ASN A 12 20.22 1.13 10.34
C ASN A 12 20.17 2.57 9.81
N TYR A 13 19.12 2.97 9.10
CA TYR A 13 18.96 4.35 8.67
C TYR A 13 18.85 5.28 9.89
N PRO A 14 19.61 6.38 9.95
CA PRO A 14 19.55 7.32 11.07
C PRO A 14 18.15 7.91 11.26
N LYS A 15 17.74 8.09 12.51
CA LYS A 15 16.50 8.82 12.81
C LYS A 15 16.52 10.20 12.19
N TYR A 16 15.45 10.58 11.53
CA TYR A 16 15.20 11.96 11.14
C TYR A 16 14.27 12.64 12.17
N LYS A 17 14.22 13.95 12.15
CA LYS A 17 13.48 14.74 13.13
C LYS A 17 11.98 14.42 13.15
N ASP A 18 11.38 14.41 11.96
CA ASP A 18 9.97 14.14 11.68
C ASP A 18 9.79 13.81 10.20
N SER A 19 8.64 13.24 9.82
CA SER A 19 8.33 12.88 8.43
C SER A 19 8.43 14.07 7.48
N SER A 20 7.97 15.25 7.87
CA SER A 20 8.03 16.44 7.03
C SER A 20 9.47 16.86 6.70
N SER A 21 10.38 16.77 7.68
CA SER A 21 11.82 17.03 7.46
C SER A 21 12.44 16.01 6.51
N PHE A 22 12.05 14.75 6.63
CA PHE A 22 12.47 13.68 5.72
C PHE A 22 12.01 13.96 4.29
N TYR A 23 10.72 14.21 4.08
CA TYR A 23 10.16 14.45 2.75
C TYR A 23 10.73 15.72 2.09
N ARG A 24 10.98 16.81 2.85
CA ARG A 24 11.68 17.98 2.31
C ARG A 24 13.09 17.63 1.82
N GLN A 25 13.80 16.73 2.51
CA GLN A 25 15.10 16.27 2.07
C GLN A 25 15.00 15.41 0.80
N VAL A 26 14.01 14.51 0.70
CA VAL A 26 13.74 13.72 -0.51
C VAL A 26 13.44 14.63 -1.71
N ILE A 27 12.58 15.62 -1.54
CA ILE A 27 12.25 16.64 -2.56
C ILE A 27 13.51 17.35 -3.02
N LYS A 28 14.31 17.84 -2.08
CA LYS A 28 15.56 18.53 -2.40
C LYS A 28 16.55 17.67 -3.18
N THR A 29 16.64 16.40 -2.84
CA THR A 29 17.52 15.45 -3.54
C THR A 29 17.03 15.16 -4.97
N ASN A 30 15.72 15.25 -5.20
CA ASN A 30 15.08 15.01 -6.49
C ASN A 30 14.54 16.30 -7.14
N GLN A 31 15.19 17.44 -6.88
CA GLN A 31 14.72 18.78 -7.31
C GLN A 31 14.42 18.83 -8.80
N MET A 32 15.21 18.17 -9.63
CA MET A 32 15.02 18.15 -11.09
C MET A 32 13.63 17.58 -11.49
N VAL A 33 13.12 16.56 -10.79
CA VAL A 33 11.78 16.00 -11.06
C VAL A 33 10.70 16.99 -10.62
N ILE A 34 10.91 17.64 -9.47
CA ILE A 34 9.98 18.67 -8.95
C ILE A 34 9.89 19.87 -9.90
N ASP A 35 11.04 20.34 -10.42
CA ASP A 35 11.10 21.44 -11.37
C ASP A 35 10.37 21.09 -12.68
N GLN A 36 10.55 19.86 -13.20
CA GLN A 36 9.83 19.39 -14.39
C GLN A 36 8.32 19.33 -14.19
N LEU A 37 7.85 18.88 -13.01
CA LEU A 37 6.42 18.88 -12.69
C LEU A 37 5.87 20.31 -12.58
N ASN A 38 6.61 21.23 -11.99
CA ASN A 38 6.25 22.65 -11.97
C ASN A 38 6.17 23.24 -13.38
N ASP A 39 7.13 22.94 -14.27
CA ASP A 39 7.13 23.39 -15.67
C ASP A 39 5.91 22.86 -16.43
N VAL A 40 5.49 21.63 -16.18
CA VAL A 40 4.28 21.02 -16.75
C VAL A 40 3.03 21.80 -16.30
N MET A 41 2.95 22.14 -15.02
CA MET A 41 1.85 22.92 -14.46
C MET A 41 1.83 24.38 -14.96
N GLU A 42 3.01 25.00 -15.17
CA GLU A 42 3.11 26.33 -15.77
C GLU A 42 2.60 26.36 -17.22
N LYS A 43 2.72 25.24 -17.95
CA LYS A 43 2.15 25.08 -19.30
C LYS A 43 0.65 24.82 -19.34
N GLY A 44 -0.02 24.85 -18.16
CA GLY A 44 -1.46 24.71 -18.03
C GLY A 44 -1.96 23.26 -17.90
N ILE A 45 -1.07 22.27 -17.74
CA ILE A 45 -1.47 20.90 -17.48
C ILE A 45 -1.75 20.73 -15.99
N LYS A 46 -2.96 20.28 -15.65
CA LYS A 46 -3.33 19.98 -14.27
C LYS A 46 -2.62 18.72 -13.80
N VAL A 47 -1.81 18.83 -12.77
CA VAL A 47 -1.19 17.70 -12.08
C VAL A 47 -1.93 17.42 -10.78
N VAL A 48 -2.30 16.17 -10.54
CA VAL A 48 -3.01 15.74 -9.34
C VAL A 48 -2.21 14.66 -8.64
N TYR A 49 -1.94 14.87 -7.35
CA TYR A 49 -1.36 13.88 -6.48
C TYR A 49 -2.46 13.13 -5.71
N VAL A 50 -2.39 11.81 -5.72
CA VAL A 50 -3.24 10.92 -4.93
C VAL A 50 -2.34 10.19 -3.93
N VAL A 51 -2.71 10.13 -2.66
CA VAL A 51 -1.88 9.55 -1.58
C VAL A 51 -1.71 8.06 -1.76
N GLY A 52 -0.45 7.58 -1.64
CA GLY A 52 -0.13 6.16 -1.58
C GLY A 52 0.19 5.68 -0.15
N ASN A 53 0.51 4.39 0.00
CA ASN A 53 0.88 3.87 1.32
C ASN A 53 2.34 4.21 1.70
N HIS A 54 3.25 4.31 0.74
CA HIS A 54 4.65 4.65 1.00
C HIS A 54 4.87 6.13 1.36
N ASP A 55 3.93 6.98 1.02
CA ASP A 55 3.92 8.40 1.41
C ASP A 55 2.72 8.76 2.30
N ILE A 56 2.20 7.80 3.03
CA ILE A 56 1.03 7.89 3.90
C ILE A 56 1.14 8.98 4.98
N THR A 57 2.35 9.31 5.41
CA THR A 57 2.66 10.34 6.42
C THR A 57 2.99 11.70 5.81
N LEU A 58 2.95 11.82 4.48
CA LEU A 58 3.31 13.05 3.77
C LEU A 58 2.28 14.15 4.03
N ASP A 59 2.71 15.19 4.74
CA ASP A 59 1.88 16.37 5.00
C ASP A 59 1.65 17.19 3.73
N SER A 60 0.42 17.71 3.57
CA SER A 60 0.04 18.47 2.41
C SER A 60 0.86 19.77 2.22
N SER A 61 1.30 20.38 3.32
CA SER A 61 2.11 21.61 3.28
C SER A 61 3.45 21.38 2.58
N VAL A 62 4.07 20.22 2.76
CA VAL A 62 5.36 19.87 2.15
C VAL A 62 5.27 19.89 0.62
N LEU A 63 4.20 19.29 0.07
CA LEU A 63 3.96 19.33 -1.38
C LEU A 63 3.57 20.73 -1.87
N SER A 64 2.74 21.46 -1.10
CA SER A 64 2.32 22.81 -1.48
C SER A 64 3.48 23.81 -1.48
N GLU A 65 4.47 23.62 -0.60
CA GLU A 65 5.71 24.42 -0.59
C GLU A 65 6.54 24.16 -1.86
N ALA A 66 6.66 22.92 -2.27
CA ALA A 66 7.51 22.52 -3.40
C ALA A 66 6.81 22.69 -4.77
N MET A 67 5.50 22.48 -4.81
CA MET A 67 4.68 22.50 -6.01
C MET A 67 3.36 23.25 -5.75
N PRO A 68 3.36 24.60 -5.77
CA PRO A 68 2.20 25.41 -5.35
C PRO A 68 0.93 25.23 -6.20
N LYS A 69 1.06 24.75 -7.45
CA LYS A 69 -0.07 24.50 -8.36
C LYS A 69 -0.56 23.05 -8.32
N LEU A 70 0.09 22.18 -7.55
CA LEU A 70 -0.29 20.77 -7.44
C LEU A 70 -1.66 20.66 -6.75
N VAL A 71 -2.57 19.95 -7.39
CA VAL A 71 -3.82 19.54 -6.76
C VAL A 71 -3.57 18.28 -5.94
N GLN A 72 -4.00 18.26 -4.68
CA GLN A 72 -3.84 17.10 -3.81
C GLN A 72 -5.21 16.49 -3.53
N ALA A 73 -5.44 15.29 -4.03
CA ALA A 73 -6.64 14.51 -3.75
C ALA A 73 -6.44 13.76 -2.43
N ARG A 74 -7.07 14.27 -1.36
CA ARG A 74 -7.02 13.71 -0.01
C ARG A 74 -8.44 13.57 0.52
N ASP A 75 -8.79 12.43 1.07
CA ASP A 75 -10.11 12.18 1.67
C ASP A 75 -10.03 11.79 3.15
N ALA A 76 -9.50 10.64 3.51
CA ALA A 76 -9.21 10.26 4.90
C ALA A 76 -7.71 10.36 5.19
N LYS A 77 -7.32 10.24 6.46
CA LYS A 77 -5.90 10.28 6.89
C LYS A 77 -5.09 9.21 6.13
N GLY A 78 -4.11 9.65 5.34
CA GLY A 78 -3.26 8.76 4.53
C GLY A 78 -3.93 8.17 3.28
N LEU A 79 -5.07 8.72 2.86
CA LEU A 79 -5.83 8.26 1.69
C LEU A 79 -6.22 9.43 0.78
N GLY A 80 -6.51 9.10 -0.48
CA GLY A 80 -7.06 10.04 -1.44
C GLY A 80 -7.78 9.32 -2.57
N THR A 81 -8.88 9.93 -3.02
CA THR A 81 -9.63 9.53 -4.20
C THR A 81 -9.79 10.74 -5.09
N TYR A 82 -9.43 10.63 -6.36
CA TYR A 82 -9.67 11.67 -7.34
C TYR A 82 -10.78 11.23 -8.29
N ILE A 83 -11.91 11.92 -8.21
CA ILE A 83 -13.02 11.74 -9.14
C ILE A 83 -12.88 12.79 -10.23
N THR A 84 -13.00 12.38 -11.49
CA THR A 84 -12.81 13.22 -12.67
C THR A 84 -13.57 12.66 -13.87
N GLY A 85 -13.36 13.26 -15.04
CA GLY A 85 -14.10 13.02 -16.26
C GLY A 85 -15.14 14.10 -16.50
N ASP A 86 -15.85 14.03 -17.62
CA ASP A 86 -16.86 15.04 -17.99
C ASP A 86 -18.14 14.90 -17.15
N ARG A 87 -18.35 13.73 -16.54
CA ARG A 87 -19.55 13.34 -15.77
C ARG A 87 -19.22 12.77 -14.39
N ASP A 88 -17.97 12.99 -13.90
CA ASP A 88 -17.43 12.38 -12.68
C ASP A 88 -17.43 10.83 -12.74
N GLU A 89 -17.22 10.27 -13.93
CA GLU A 89 -17.29 8.84 -14.22
C GLU A 89 -15.96 8.09 -14.01
N ILE A 90 -14.87 8.80 -13.72
CA ILE A 90 -13.53 8.22 -13.52
C ILE A 90 -13.15 8.33 -12.05
N ALA A 91 -12.82 7.20 -11.43
CA ALA A 91 -12.27 7.16 -10.08
C ALA A 91 -10.82 6.71 -10.10
N ILE A 92 -9.94 7.51 -9.51
CA ILE A 92 -8.51 7.24 -9.42
C ILE A 92 -8.12 7.24 -7.94
N GLU A 93 -7.57 6.14 -7.46
CA GLU A 93 -6.97 6.03 -6.15
C GLU A 93 -5.78 5.06 -6.17
N HIS A 94 -4.92 5.12 -5.16
CA HIS A 94 -3.79 4.20 -5.10
C HIS A 94 -4.25 2.74 -4.88
N GLY A 95 -5.33 2.52 -4.13
CA GLY A 95 -5.91 1.20 -3.89
C GLY A 95 -5.51 0.57 -2.55
N HIS A 96 -4.49 1.06 -1.86
CA HIS A 96 -3.99 0.49 -0.60
C HIS A 96 -5.02 0.47 0.53
N ARG A 97 -6.11 1.25 0.48
CA ARG A 97 -7.17 1.20 1.49
C ARG A 97 -7.82 -0.17 1.64
N TYR A 98 -7.76 -0.99 0.59
CA TYR A 98 -8.34 -2.34 0.56
C TYR A 98 -7.36 -3.43 1.02
N ASP A 99 -6.07 -3.11 1.10
CA ASP A 99 -5.04 -4.03 1.57
C ASP A 99 -4.91 -3.96 3.09
N VAL A 100 -5.25 -5.05 3.76
CA VAL A 100 -5.21 -5.13 5.23
C VAL A 100 -3.81 -4.83 5.81
N PHE A 101 -2.75 -5.08 5.06
CA PHE A 101 -1.37 -4.85 5.48
C PHE A 101 -0.83 -3.46 5.14
N SER A 102 -1.45 -2.75 4.20
CA SER A 102 -0.95 -1.45 3.71
C SER A 102 -1.91 -0.29 3.96
N ALA A 103 -3.20 -0.57 4.22
CA ALA A 103 -4.18 0.47 4.54
C ALA A 103 -3.80 1.23 5.82
N PRO A 104 -4.07 2.54 5.93
CA PRO A 104 -3.86 3.30 7.16
C PRO A 104 -4.45 2.61 8.39
N ASP A 105 -3.67 2.54 9.47
CA ASP A 105 -4.09 1.90 10.72
C ASP A 105 -3.95 2.85 11.91
N THR A 106 -5.00 3.58 12.19
CA THR A 106 -5.06 4.54 13.30
C THR A 106 -5.62 3.96 14.59
N VAL A 107 -5.99 2.68 14.59
CA VAL A 107 -6.73 2.06 15.70
C VAL A 107 -5.99 0.93 16.40
N SER A 108 -5.24 0.09 15.66
CA SER A 108 -4.68 -1.13 16.25
C SER A 108 -3.57 -0.87 17.28
N ASN A 109 -2.85 0.25 17.18
CA ASN A 109 -1.76 0.62 18.07
C ASN A 109 -2.10 1.78 19.02
N ARG A 110 -3.35 2.24 19.06
CA ARG A 110 -3.83 3.36 19.88
C ARG A 110 -3.45 3.22 21.35
N GLU A 111 -3.66 2.06 21.94
CA GLU A 111 -3.32 1.79 23.34
C GLU A 111 -1.80 1.83 23.61
N LEU A 112 -1.01 1.32 22.65
CA LEU A 112 0.44 1.28 22.77
C LEU A 112 1.07 2.67 22.66
N CYS A 113 0.59 3.49 21.72
CA CYS A 113 1.15 4.80 21.43
C CYS A 113 0.51 5.91 22.27
N GLY A 114 -0.59 5.62 22.97
CA GLY A 114 -1.28 6.58 23.82
C GLY A 114 -2.02 7.70 23.10
N ASN A 115 -2.19 7.58 21.78
CA ASN A 115 -2.88 8.56 20.95
C ASN A 115 -3.38 7.93 19.64
N ASP A 116 -4.15 8.70 18.86
CA ASP A 116 -4.68 8.34 17.55
C ASP A 116 -3.79 8.81 16.39
N ASP A 117 -2.53 9.18 16.67
CA ASP A 117 -1.60 9.67 15.64
C ASP A 117 -0.92 8.53 14.87
N THR A 118 -1.04 7.30 15.35
CA THR A 118 -0.59 6.12 14.61
C THR A 118 -1.32 6.03 13.28
N ILE A 119 -0.59 5.70 12.23
CA ILE A 119 -1.14 5.52 10.89
C ILE A 119 -0.44 4.39 10.14
N LEU A 120 0.75 4.00 10.59
CA LEU A 120 1.58 3.01 9.90
C LEU A 120 0.99 1.60 10.06
N PRO A 121 0.74 0.91 8.96
CA PRO A 121 0.28 -0.49 8.95
C PRO A 121 1.46 -1.47 9.07
N PRO A 122 1.20 -2.78 9.21
CA PRO A 122 2.26 -3.80 9.27
C PRO A 122 3.22 -3.79 8.08
N GLY A 123 2.75 -3.40 6.90
CA GLY A 123 3.56 -3.29 5.68
C GLY A 123 4.75 -2.36 5.80
N TYR A 124 4.66 -1.30 6.60
CA TYR A 124 5.79 -0.42 6.88
C TYR A 124 6.97 -1.17 7.52
N PHE A 125 6.70 -1.98 8.54
CA PHE A 125 7.74 -2.76 9.23
C PHE A 125 8.37 -3.79 8.30
N TYR A 126 7.52 -4.44 7.49
CA TYR A 126 7.96 -5.36 6.47
C TYR A 126 8.87 -4.68 5.42
N ALA A 127 8.50 -3.53 4.90
CA ALA A 127 9.29 -2.79 3.92
C ALA A 127 10.68 -2.41 4.46
N ARG A 128 10.76 -2.00 5.74
CA ARG A 128 12.03 -1.71 6.43
C ARG A 128 12.97 -2.92 6.49
N LEU A 129 12.40 -4.10 6.78
CA LEU A 129 13.15 -5.36 6.81
C LEU A 129 13.61 -5.77 5.41
N ALA A 130 12.71 -5.72 4.43
CA ALA A 130 13.02 -6.05 3.04
C ALA A 130 14.15 -5.19 2.48
N THR A 131 14.10 -3.89 2.76
CA THR A 131 15.16 -2.95 2.35
C THR A 131 16.50 -3.29 3.02
N SER A 132 16.50 -3.61 4.31
CA SER A 132 17.73 -3.99 5.02
C SER A 132 18.34 -5.26 4.45
N TRP A 133 17.53 -6.25 4.11
CA TRP A 133 17.98 -7.49 3.49
C TRP A 133 18.65 -7.25 2.11
N ILE A 134 18.05 -6.37 1.29
CA ILE A 134 18.63 -5.97 0.01
C ILE A 134 19.97 -5.23 0.20
N VAL A 135 19.99 -4.23 1.08
CA VAL A 135 21.20 -3.40 1.34
C VAL A 135 22.36 -4.25 1.90
N GLN A 136 22.05 -5.29 2.66
CA GLN A 136 23.04 -6.23 3.19
C GLN A 136 23.48 -7.31 2.18
N GLY A 137 23.03 -7.24 0.94
CA GLY A 137 23.44 -8.15 -0.12
C GLY A 137 22.81 -9.54 -0.05
N HIS A 138 21.55 -9.63 0.41
CA HIS A 138 20.77 -10.88 0.49
C HIS A 138 21.45 -11.93 1.38
N PRO A 139 21.73 -11.65 2.65
CA PRO A 139 22.40 -12.61 3.52
C PRO A 139 21.61 -13.90 3.68
N PRO A 140 22.26 -15.01 4.06
CA PRO A 140 21.58 -16.28 4.27
C PRO A 140 20.45 -16.15 5.30
N ILE A 141 19.31 -16.80 5.02
CA ILE A 141 18.13 -16.79 5.89
C ILE A 141 18.41 -17.68 7.11
N LYS A 142 18.21 -17.14 8.31
CA LYS A 142 18.14 -17.91 9.56
C LYS A 142 16.71 -18.41 9.75
N LYS A 143 16.54 -19.61 10.29
CA LYS A 143 15.22 -20.27 10.47
C LYS A 143 14.83 -20.43 11.93
N ASP A 144 15.06 -19.44 12.73
CA ASP A 144 14.87 -19.49 14.19
C ASP A 144 13.57 -18.82 14.66
N TYR A 145 12.70 -18.41 13.72
CA TYR A 145 11.43 -17.80 14.07
C TYR A 145 10.40 -18.83 14.54
N PRO A 146 9.56 -18.46 15.52
CA PRO A 146 8.52 -19.34 16.02
C PRO A 146 7.59 -19.82 14.89
N VAL A 147 7.23 -21.11 14.93
CA VAL A 147 6.35 -21.71 13.94
C VAL A 147 5.00 -21.99 14.59
N VAL A 148 3.92 -21.58 13.92
CA VAL A 148 2.56 -21.97 14.29
C VAL A 148 2.23 -23.27 13.55
N THR A 149 1.95 -24.33 14.32
CA THR A 149 1.64 -25.66 13.81
C THR A 149 0.15 -26.00 13.87
N THR A 150 -0.59 -25.32 14.76
CA THR A 150 -2.04 -25.50 14.91
C THR A 150 -2.79 -24.66 13.88
N VAL A 151 -3.65 -25.30 13.10
CA VAL A 151 -4.58 -24.61 12.18
C VAL A 151 -5.95 -24.57 12.84
N PRO A 152 -6.42 -23.40 13.31
CA PRO A 152 -7.73 -23.29 13.92
C PRO A 152 -8.84 -23.54 12.89
N ASP A 153 -9.95 -24.10 13.34
CA ASP A 153 -11.13 -24.28 12.50
C ASP A 153 -11.85 -22.95 12.31
N VAL A 154 -12.04 -22.53 11.07
CA VAL A 154 -12.64 -21.24 10.72
C VAL A 154 -14.08 -21.07 11.18
N LYS A 155 -14.84 -22.19 11.32
CA LYS A 155 -16.26 -22.14 11.71
C LYS A 155 -16.45 -22.03 13.22
N THR A 156 -15.59 -22.75 13.98
CA THR A 156 -15.71 -22.81 15.45
C THR A 156 -14.83 -21.78 16.15
N ASN A 157 -13.74 -21.32 15.49
CA ASN A 157 -12.82 -20.35 16.07
C ASN A 157 -12.27 -19.36 15.02
N PRO A 158 -13.14 -18.51 14.43
CA PRO A 158 -12.77 -17.58 13.35
C PRO A 158 -11.67 -16.58 13.77
N ASP A 159 -11.62 -16.16 15.04
CA ASP A 159 -10.63 -15.23 15.52
C ASP A 159 -9.23 -15.83 15.52
N GLN A 160 -9.09 -17.06 15.99
CA GLN A 160 -7.80 -17.77 15.95
C GLN A 160 -7.41 -18.13 14.51
N TYR A 161 -8.39 -18.41 13.65
CA TYR A 161 -8.12 -18.61 12.22
C TYR A 161 -7.60 -17.33 11.56
N GLY A 162 -8.16 -16.19 11.90
CA GLY A 162 -7.64 -14.89 11.44
C GLY A 162 -6.20 -14.63 11.91
N ALA A 163 -5.90 -14.91 13.18
CA ALA A 163 -4.54 -14.83 13.73
C ALA A 163 -3.56 -15.80 13.02
N TYR A 164 -4.03 -17.00 12.68
CA TYR A 164 -3.28 -17.96 11.89
C TYR A 164 -2.98 -17.45 10.47
N LEU A 165 -3.96 -16.84 9.79
CA LEU A 165 -3.75 -16.27 8.47
C LEU A 165 -2.76 -15.10 8.52
N TYR A 166 -2.85 -14.24 9.54
CA TYR A 166 -1.88 -13.18 9.77
C TYR A 166 -0.46 -13.74 9.94
N TYR A 167 -0.31 -14.76 10.78
CA TYR A 167 0.96 -15.49 10.89
C TYR A 167 1.41 -16.03 9.53
N ARG A 168 0.52 -16.65 8.74
CA ARG A 168 0.87 -17.25 7.44
C ARG A 168 1.44 -16.22 6.45
N VAL A 169 0.86 -15.04 6.37
CA VAL A 169 1.38 -13.96 5.53
C VAL A 169 2.77 -13.55 6.00
N LEU A 170 2.91 -13.19 7.28
CA LEU A 170 4.21 -12.74 7.81
C LEU A 170 5.28 -13.82 7.69
N SER A 171 4.96 -15.07 8.03
CA SER A 171 5.95 -16.15 7.99
C SER A 171 6.42 -16.46 6.57
N SER A 172 5.52 -16.42 5.57
CA SER A 172 5.92 -16.64 4.18
C SER A 172 6.86 -15.55 3.69
N GLU A 173 6.59 -14.31 4.02
CA GLU A 173 7.40 -13.17 3.61
C GLU A 173 8.75 -13.14 4.34
N PHE A 174 8.76 -13.35 5.65
CA PHE A 174 10.01 -13.34 6.43
C PHE A 174 10.92 -14.53 6.16
N THR A 175 10.39 -15.71 5.90
CA THR A 175 11.23 -16.85 5.51
C THR A 175 11.88 -16.66 4.15
N ARG A 176 11.32 -15.82 3.31
CA ARG A 176 11.83 -15.53 1.97
C ARG A 176 12.92 -14.46 1.96
N MET A 177 12.94 -13.53 2.93
CA MET A 177 13.73 -12.31 2.78
C MET A 177 14.68 -11.97 3.92
N THR A 178 14.48 -12.43 5.16
CA THR A 178 14.97 -11.51 6.14
C THR A 178 15.76 -12.02 7.28
N GLN A 179 15.78 -12.93 7.78
CA GLN A 179 16.33 -13.27 9.10
C GLN A 179 17.81 -12.94 9.31
N ILE A 180 18.11 -11.68 9.04
CA ILE A 180 19.42 -11.09 9.26
C ILE A 180 19.63 -10.70 10.72
N GLU A 181 18.51 -10.48 11.43
CA GLU A 181 18.53 -10.02 12.82
C GLU A 181 17.84 -11.04 13.73
N PRO A 182 18.29 -11.18 14.99
CA PRO A 182 17.60 -12.00 15.97
C PRO A 182 16.17 -11.58 16.19
N PHE A 183 15.30 -12.55 16.43
CA PHE A 183 13.85 -12.34 16.56
C PHE A 183 13.46 -11.37 17.69
N GLU A 184 14.24 -11.33 18.76
CA GLU A 184 13.97 -10.49 19.94
C GLU A 184 14.75 -9.17 19.96
N ASP A 185 15.67 -8.96 19.02
CA ASP A 185 16.45 -7.71 18.97
C ASP A 185 15.60 -6.52 18.54
N ARG A 186 15.75 -5.40 19.26
CA ARG A 186 15.01 -4.17 19.01
C ARG A 186 15.64 -3.34 17.91
N VAL A 187 15.38 -3.75 16.68
CA VAL A 187 16.01 -3.20 15.46
C VAL A 187 15.23 -2.06 14.81
N PHE A 188 13.93 -1.91 15.11
CA PHE A 188 13.14 -0.78 14.62
C PHE A 188 13.23 0.38 15.59
N ASP A 189 14.05 1.38 15.29
CA ASP A 189 14.15 2.61 16.08
C ASP A 189 13.31 3.71 15.41
N LEU A 190 12.11 3.96 15.95
CA LEU A 190 11.08 4.82 15.37
C LEU A 190 10.82 6.09 16.18
N ASN A 191 10.50 7.18 15.46
CA ASN A 191 9.98 8.43 16.02
C ASN A 191 8.96 9.08 15.07
N ILE A 192 8.12 8.27 14.43
CA ILE A 192 7.25 8.64 13.32
C ILE A 192 5.82 8.19 13.59
N ALA A 193 4.86 9.02 13.19
CA ALA A 193 3.44 8.68 13.20
C ALA A 193 2.95 8.05 14.52
N GLY A 194 3.32 8.67 15.64
CA GLY A 194 2.94 8.22 16.98
C GLY A 194 3.80 7.09 17.57
N PHE A 195 4.57 6.39 16.74
CA PHE A 195 5.54 5.42 17.24
C PHE A 195 6.79 6.15 17.76
N ASN A 196 7.14 5.92 19.01
CA ASN A 196 8.31 6.52 19.62
C ASN A 196 9.02 5.50 20.53
N GLY A 197 9.91 4.72 19.92
CA GLY A 197 10.63 3.68 20.66
C GLY A 197 11.33 2.69 19.75
N LYS A 198 11.81 1.62 20.40
CA LYS A 198 12.50 0.51 19.73
C LYS A 198 11.66 -0.74 19.78
N TYR A 199 11.47 -1.37 18.63
CA TYR A 199 10.65 -2.57 18.47
C TYR A 199 11.47 -3.70 17.85
N SER A 200 11.03 -4.94 18.11
CA SER A 200 11.61 -6.16 17.57
C SER A 200 10.66 -6.85 16.60
N MET A 201 11.14 -7.87 15.91
CA MET A 201 10.31 -8.76 15.10
C MET A 201 9.21 -9.42 15.95
N LYS A 202 9.54 -9.81 17.18
CA LYS A 202 8.61 -10.39 18.16
C LYS A 202 7.41 -9.49 18.44
N ASP A 203 7.59 -8.17 18.40
CA ASP A 203 6.53 -7.21 18.74
C ASP A 203 5.38 -7.19 17.73
N PHE A 204 5.58 -7.64 16.49
CA PHE A 204 4.52 -7.69 15.48
C PHE A 204 4.28 -9.08 14.86
N TYR A 205 4.87 -10.15 15.44
CA TYR A 205 4.76 -11.51 14.95
C TYR A 205 3.87 -12.36 15.87
N PRO A 206 2.81 -13.02 15.36
CA PRO A 206 1.98 -13.92 16.16
C PRO A 206 2.73 -15.17 16.61
N ILE A 207 2.55 -15.59 17.84
CA ILE A 207 3.26 -16.72 18.45
C ILE A 207 2.27 -17.75 18.99
N GLN A 208 2.47 -19.03 18.67
CA GLN A 208 1.68 -20.11 19.28
C GLN A 208 2.05 -20.31 20.75
N GLN A 209 1.04 -20.38 21.59
CA GLN A 209 1.17 -20.64 23.02
C GLN A 209 1.18 -22.14 23.31
N ALA A 210 1.54 -22.53 24.53
CA ALA A 210 1.59 -23.93 24.95
C ALA A 210 0.24 -24.65 24.89
N ASP A 211 -0.87 -23.93 25.00
CA ASP A 211 -2.24 -24.46 24.86
C ASP A 211 -2.71 -24.55 23.39
N GLY A 212 -1.85 -24.21 22.44
CA GLY A 212 -2.14 -24.22 21.02
C GLY A 212 -2.81 -22.97 20.48
N THR A 213 -3.18 -21.99 21.33
CA THR A 213 -3.71 -20.71 20.90
C THR A 213 -2.62 -19.84 20.26
N ILE A 214 -3.01 -18.93 19.39
CA ILE A 214 -2.11 -17.97 18.73
C ILE A 214 -2.27 -16.62 19.42
N SER A 215 -1.20 -16.13 20.03
CA SER A 215 -1.22 -14.82 20.69
C SER A 215 -1.21 -13.69 19.66
N ALA A 216 -1.93 -12.63 19.95
CA ALA A 216 -1.75 -11.37 19.25
C ALA A 216 -0.37 -10.78 19.56
N PRO A 217 0.32 -10.16 18.58
CA PRO A 217 1.57 -9.44 18.84
C PRO A 217 1.33 -8.18 19.67
N VAL A 218 2.39 -7.55 20.16
CA VAL A 218 2.30 -6.28 20.92
C VAL A 218 1.89 -5.14 19.97
N LEU A 219 2.61 -5.00 18.87
CA LEU A 219 2.20 -4.13 17.75
C LEU A 219 1.03 -4.80 17.02
N PHE A 220 0.02 -4.03 16.70
CA PHE A 220 -1.19 -4.53 16.02
C PHE A 220 -1.99 -5.55 16.84
N LYS A 221 -1.93 -5.46 18.18
CA LYS A 221 -2.64 -6.36 19.11
C LYS A 221 -4.13 -6.50 18.76
N ASN A 222 -4.76 -5.42 18.36
CA ASN A 222 -6.18 -5.37 18.03
C ASN A 222 -6.47 -5.41 16.52
N PHE A 223 -5.53 -5.83 15.71
CA PHE A 223 -5.56 -5.76 14.25
C PHE A 223 -6.82 -6.38 13.63
N GLN A 224 -7.16 -7.59 14.06
CA GLN A 224 -8.38 -8.26 13.62
C GLN A 224 -9.64 -7.64 14.24
N ARG A 225 -9.62 -7.40 15.55
CA ARG A 225 -10.79 -6.89 16.29
C ARG A 225 -11.23 -5.51 15.80
N ASN A 226 -10.30 -4.67 15.40
CA ASN A 226 -10.55 -3.30 14.97
C ASN A 226 -10.72 -3.18 13.44
N TRP A 227 -10.80 -4.30 12.72
CA TRP A 227 -10.88 -4.27 11.25
C TRP A 227 -12.11 -3.51 10.73
N ASP A 228 -13.27 -3.69 11.35
CA ASP A 228 -14.50 -2.99 10.94
C ASP A 228 -14.41 -1.48 11.20
N GLU A 229 -13.88 -1.06 12.35
CA GLU A 229 -13.62 0.36 12.67
C GLU A 229 -12.59 0.96 11.70
N ARG A 230 -11.54 0.21 11.40
CA ARG A 230 -10.51 0.64 10.45
C ARG A 230 -11.08 0.83 9.03
N GLN A 231 -11.96 -0.04 8.58
CA GLN A 231 -12.65 0.11 7.30
C GLN A 231 -13.55 1.37 7.28
N GLU A 232 -14.25 1.67 8.37
CA GLU A 232 -15.05 2.91 8.49
C GLU A 232 -14.19 4.16 8.39
N ILE A 233 -13.11 4.23 9.15
CA ILE A 233 -12.16 5.35 9.13
C ILE A 233 -11.56 5.52 7.73
N ASN A 234 -11.23 4.42 7.07
CA ASN A 234 -10.69 4.39 5.72
C ASN A 234 -11.76 4.57 4.62
N GLN A 235 -13.01 4.87 5.00
CA GLN A 235 -14.12 5.17 4.09
C GLN A 235 -14.43 4.06 3.07
N ILE A 236 -14.25 2.79 3.47
CA ILE A 236 -14.62 1.63 2.66
C ILE A 236 -16.14 1.44 2.73
N GLN A 237 -16.82 1.60 1.60
CA GLN A 237 -18.26 1.56 1.55
C GLN A 237 -18.83 0.14 1.61
N VAL A 238 -18.21 -0.79 0.91
CA VAL A 238 -18.58 -2.20 0.93
C VAL A 238 -17.52 -2.96 1.71
N LYS A 239 -17.81 -3.21 2.99
CA LYS A 239 -16.87 -3.87 3.91
C LYS A 239 -16.75 -5.37 3.61
N ASN A 240 -15.61 -5.94 3.93
CA ASN A 240 -15.34 -7.38 3.95
C ASN A 240 -14.86 -7.83 5.33
N SER A 241 -15.02 -9.10 5.63
CA SER A 241 -14.48 -9.66 6.87
C SER A 241 -12.96 -9.64 6.87
N PHE A 242 -12.36 -9.64 8.06
CA PHE A 242 -10.91 -9.71 8.23
C PHE A 242 -10.31 -10.94 7.50
N VAL A 243 -10.97 -12.10 7.59
CA VAL A 243 -10.55 -13.31 6.90
C VAL A 243 -10.54 -13.13 5.38
N GLN A 244 -11.57 -12.49 4.81
CA GLN A 244 -11.61 -12.19 3.38
C GLN A 244 -10.51 -11.21 2.95
N ALA A 245 -10.25 -10.19 3.76
CA ALA A 245 -9.21 -9.21 3.49
C ALA A 245 -7.81 -9.83 3.49
N ILE A 246 -7.49 -10.67 4.49
CA ILE A 246 -6.20 -11.39 4.52
C ILE A 246 -6.10 -12.42 3.38
N ALA A 247 -7.18 -13.16 3.11
CA ALA A 247 -7.19 -14.11 1.99
C ALA A 247 -6.96 -13.42 0.65
N GLY A 248 -7.40 -12.16 0.53
CA GLY A 248 -7.16 -11.31 -0.63
C GLY A 248 -5.68 -11.10 -0.96
N THR A 249 -4.78 -11.15 0.04
CA THR A 249 -3.32 -11.08 -0.18
C THR A 249 -2.79 -12.19 -1.10
N PHE A 250 -3.48 -13.32 -1.17
CA PHE A 250 -3.12 -14.46 -2.02
C PHE A 250 -3.93 -14.53 -3.33
N ASP A 251 -4.83 -13.58 -3.57
CA ASP A 251 -5.72 -13.53 -4.72
C ASP A 251 -5.27 -12.44 -5.69
N LYS A 252 -4.72 -12.82 -6.84
CA LYS A 252 -4.23 -11.88 -7.87
C LYS A 252 -5.33 -10.95 -8.40
N ASP A 253 -6.59 -11.35 -8.33
CA ASP A 253 -7.73 -10.56 -8.80
C ASP A 253 -8.38 -9.73 -7.69
N TYR A 254 -7.81 -9.70 -6.48
CA TYR A 254 -8.41 -9.05 -5.32
C TYR A 254 -8.71 -7.58 -5.57
N PHE A 255 -7.77 -6.82 -6.09
CA PHE A 255 -7.96 -5.38 -6.34
C PHE A 255 -8.97 -5.11 -7.46
N PHE A 256 -9.01 -5.95 -8.48
CA PHE A 256 -10.07 -5.89 -9.48
C PHE A 256 -11.46 -6.16 -8.87
N LYS A 257 -11.58 -7.15 -7.99
CA LYS A 257 -12.82 -7.41 -7.25
C LYS A 257 -13.22 -6.24 -6.35
N GLN A 258 -12.24 -5.58 -5.70
CA GLN A 258 -12.50 -4.35 -4.94
C GLN A 258 -12.99 -3.23 -5.84
N ALA A 259 -12.34 -2.97 -6.97
CA ALA A 259 -12.76 -1.94 -7.93
C ALA A 259 -14.20 -2.15 -8.42
N LYS A 260 -14.56 -3.42 -8.72
CA LYS A 260 -15.94 -3.77 -9.09
C LYS A 260 -16.93 -3.45 -7.96
N MET A 261 -16.65 -3.95 -6.78
CA MET A 261 -17.56 -3.89 -5.62
C MET A 261 -17.74 -2.45 -5.11
N GLN A 262 -16.67 -1.68 -5.07
CA GLN A 262 -16.68 -0.31 -4.54
C GLN A 262 -17.19 0.72 -5.56
N TYR A 263 -16.99 0.47 -6.86
CA TYR A 263 -17.21 1.46 -7.91
C TYR A 263 -18.03 0.94 -9.10
N LEU A 264 -17.49 -0.02 -9.88
CA LEU A 264 -18.03 -0.35 -11.21
C LEU A 264 -19.40 -1.02 -11.17
N GLU A 265 -19.65 -1.83 -10.14
CA GLU A 265 -20.92 -2.52 -9.92
C GLU A 265 -21.72 -1.95 -8.73
N ASN A 266 -21.19 -0.89 -8.07
CA ASN A 266 -21.88 -0.22 -6.97
C ASN A 266 -23.02 0.65 -7.53
N PRO A 267 -24.30 0.34 -7.22
CA PRO A 267 -25.44 1.07 -7.78
C PRO A 267 -25.56 2.51 -7.28
N GLN A 268 -24.82 2.87 -6.24
CA GLN A 268 -24.78 4.23 -5.69
C GLN A 268 -23.75 5.12 -6.38
N ARG A 269 -22.97 4.58 -7.34
CA ARG A 269 -21.90 5.30 -8.06
C ARG A 269 -22.04 5.17 -9.56
N ALA A 270 -21.88 6.28 -10.26
CA ALA A 270 -21.91 6.34 -11.72
C ALA A 270 -20.50 6.23 -12.33
N ILE A 271 -19.64 5.39 -11.74
CA ILE A 271 -18.25 5.23 -12.20
C ILE A 271 -18.20 4.22 -13.36
N GLU A 272 -17.50 4.59 -14.41
CA GLU A 272 -17.27 3.79 -15.62
C GLU A 272 -15.82 3.33 -15.76
N VAL A 273 -14.86 4.11 -15.20
CA VAL A 273 -13.44 3.77 -15.22
C VAL A 273 -12.86 3.85 -13.82
N VAL A 274 -12.15 2.81 -13.40
CA VAL A 274 -11.38 2.80 -12.14
C VAL A 274 -9.92 2.59 -12.44
N VAL A 275 -9.06 3.45 -11.87
CA VAL A 275 -7.61 3.31 -11.94
C VAL A 275 -7.05 3.11 -10.54
N PHE A 276 -6.34 2.00 -10.33
CA PHE A 276 -5.54 1.73 -9.13
C PHE A 276 -4.06 1.61 -9.49
N GLY A 277 -3.19 1.74 -8.50
CA GLY A 277 -1.78 1.36 -8.50
C GLY A 277 -1.52 0.25 -7.47
N HIS A 278 -0.56 0.46 -6.55
CA HIS A 278 -0.27 -0.33 -5.36
C HIS A 278 0.31 -1.72 -5.60
N THR A 279 -0.23 -2.50 -6.52
CA THR A 279 0.16 -3.91 -6.70
C THR A 279 1.50 -4.08 -7.40
N HIS A 280 2.02 -3.04 -8.04
CA HIS A 280 3.18 -3.08 -8.93
C HIS A 280 3.04 -4.03 -10.14
N VAL A 281 1.84 -4.57 -10.36
CA VAL A 281 1.52 -5.45 -11.48
C VAL A 281 0.51 -4.74 -12.36
N PRO A 282 0.87 -4.40 -13.62
CA PRO A 282 -0.06 -3.78 -14.55
C PRO A 282 -1.21 -4.75 -14.84
N TYR A 283 -2.43 -4.23 -14.85
CA TYR A 283 -3.63 -5.01 -15.09
C TYR A 283 -4.63 -4.19 -15.90
N PHE A 284 -5.20 -4.76 -16.94
CA PHE A 284 -6.21 -4.11 -17.75
C PHE A 284 -7.41 -5.02 -17.97
N GLN A 285 -8.59 -4.54 -17.63
CA GLN A 285 -9.83 -5.29 -17.84
C GLN A 285 -10.95 -4.38 -18.36
N LYS A 286 -11.44 -4.70 -19.54
CA LYS A 286 -12.72 -4.19 -20.03
C LYS A 286 -13.82 -5.16 -19.64
N LEU A 287 -14.89 -4.66 -19.02
CA LEU A 287 -16.06 -5.43 -18.62
C LEU A 287 -17.07 -5.50 -19.79
N ASP A 288 -17.97 -6.49 -19.78
CA ASP A 288 -19.01 -6.68 -20.80
C ASP A 288 -19.96 -5.48 -20.93
N ASN A 289 -20.15 -4.72 -19.86
CA ASN A 289 -20.96 -3.50 -19.83
C ASN A 289 -20.20 -2.25 -20.34
N GLY A 290 -19.00 -2.40 -20.87
CA GLY A 290 -18.19 -1.33 -21.43
C GLY A 290 -17.35 -0.55 -20.41
N LYS A 291 -17.43 -0.85 -19.11
CA LYS A 291 -16.63 -0.22 -18.05
C LYS A 291 -15.22 -0.79 -17.99
N TYR A 292 -14.30 -0.06 -17.34
CA TYR A 292 -12.88 -0.42 -17.30
C TYR A 292 -12.33 -0.44 -15.88
N TYR A 293 -11.46 -1.41 -15.63
CA TYR A 293 -10.51 -1.42 -14.52
C TYR A 293 -9.09 -1.40 -15.06
N VAL A 294 -8.25 -0.52 -14.54
CA VAL A 294 -6.83 -0.44 -14.87
C VAL A 294 -6.02 -0.41 -13.59
N ASN A 295 -5.00 -1.23 -13.48
CA ASN A 295 -3.91 -1.01 -12.55
C ASN A 295 -2.72 -0.50 -13.35
N ASP A 296 -2.22 0.67 -13.02
CA ASP A 296 -1.17 1.33 -13.78
C ASP A 296 0.24 0.78 -13.48
N GLY A 297 0.34 -0.25 -12.62
CA GLY A 297 1.60 -0.93 -12.32
C GLY A 297 2.57 -0.07 -11.51
N THR A 298 3.79 0.09 -11.99
CA THR A 298 4.84 0.83 -11.25
C THR A 298 5.85 1.50 -12.19
N TRP A 299 6.56 2.50 -11.65
CA TRP A 299 7.70 3.18 -12.30
C TRP A 299 9.05 2.84 -11.67
N ILE A 300 9.10 1.95 -10.68
CA ILE A 300 10.38 1.49 -10.13
C ILE A 300 11.13 0.60 -11.13
N ASP A 301 12.45 0.79 -11.24
CA ASP A 301 13.29 0.05 -12.19
C ASP A 301 13.47 -1.43 -11.82
N ASN A 302 13.35 -1.77 -10.54
CA ASN A 302 13.58 -3.10 -9.98
C ASN A 302 12.26 -3.74 -9.51
N ASN A 303 11.32 -3.96 -10.43
CA ASN A 303 10.10 -4.67 -10.11
C ASN A 303 10.38 -6.17 -9.95
N ASN A 304 10.44 -6.66 -8.71
CA ASN A 304 10.70 -8.07 -8.41
C ASN A 304 9.49 -9.00 -8.69
N LEU A 305 8.29 -8.44 -8.83
CA LEU A 305 7.08 -9.19 -9.16
C LEU A 305 7.03 -9.49 -10.66
N ASP A 306 7.36 -8.49 -11.49
CA ASP A 306 7.53 -8.62 -12.92
C ASP A 306 8.56 -7.59 -13.41
N SER A 307 9.79 -8.02 -13.64
CA SER A 307 10.88 -7.14 -14.08
C SER A 307 10.64 -6.52 -15.47
N SER A 308 9.74 -7.09 -16.28
CA SER A 308 9.34 -6.55 -17.57
C SER A 308 8.26 -5.48 -17.47
N ALA A 309 7.49 -5.46 -16.37
CA ALA A 309 6.29 -4.64 -16.18
C ALA A 309 6.60 -3.39 -15.31
N THR A 310 7.50 -2.54 -15.80
CA THR A 310 7.81 -1.23 -15.19
C THR A 310 7.57 -0.10 -16.19
N ARG A 311 7.43 1.13 -15.70
CA ARG A 311 7.13 2.35 -16.48
C ARG A 311 5.80 2.26 -17.23
N THR A 312 4.79 1.69 -16.56
CA THR A 312 3.44 1.57 -17.08
C THR A 312 2.57 2.74 -16.62
N PHE A 313 1.58 3.09 -17.43
CA PHE A 313 0.63 4.17 -17.15
C PHE A 313 -0.67 4.00 -17.92
N ALA A 314 -1.77 4.47 -17.33
CA ALA A 314 -3.08 4.49 -17.96
C ALA A 314 -3.28 5.78 -18.76
N VAL A 315 -3.98 5.67 -19.90
CA VAL A 315 -4.52 6.79 -20.66
C VAL A 315 -6.03 6.62 -20.77
N ILE A 316 -6.77 7.63 -20.34
CA ILE A 316 -8.24 7.63 -20.42
C ILE A 316 -8.66 8.80 -21.31
N THR A 317 -9.51 8.50 -22.26
CA THR A 317 -10.12 9.51 -23.16
C THR A 317 -11.60 9.55 -22.88
N THR A 318 -12.09 10.72 -22.44
CA THR A 318 -13.51 10.98 -22.19
C THR A 318 -14.24 11.34 -23.49
N GLY A 319 -15.54 11.03 -23.54
CA GLY A 319 -16.37 11.36 -24.70
C GLY A 319 -17.79 10.81 -24.55
N SER A 320 -18.44 10.59 -25.69
CA SER A 320 -19.75 9.91 -25.70
C SER A 320 -19.67 8.47 -25.17
N THR A 321 -18.50 7.87 -25.28
CA THR A 321 -18.12 6.59 -24.70
C THR A 321 -16.67 6.73 -24.25
N ASP A 322 -16.42 6.49 -22.98
CA ASP A 322 -15.07 6.55 -22.43
C ASP A 322 -14.24 5.38 -22.91
N GLN A 323 -12.95 5.63 -23.09
CA GLN A 323 -11.98 4.62 -23.46
C GLN A 323 -10.81 4.68 -22.51
N ALA A 324 -10.34 3.51 -22.09
CA ALA A 324 -9.11 3.36 -21.32
C ALA A 324 -8.11 2.50 -22.08
N ALA A 325 -6.84 2.82 -21.91
CA ALA A 325 -5.72 2.03 -22.42
C ALA A 325 -4.60 2.01 -21.38
N LEU A 326 -3.82 0.95 -21.39
CA LEU A 326 -2.64 0.77 -20.56
C LEU A 326 -1.41 0.71 -21.45
N TYR A 327 -0.42 1.57 -21.16
CA TYR A 327 0.81 1.65 -21.94
C TYR A 327 2.03 1.42 -21.07
N LYS A 328 3.11 0.99 -21.73
CA LYS A 328 4.46 0.96 -21.18
C LYS A 328 5.35 1.92 -21.95
N TYR A 329 6.10 2.76 -21.24
CA TYR A 329 7.15 3.60 -21.79
C TYR A 329 8.44 2.80 -21.95
N MET A 330 8.91 2.66 -23.18
CA MET A 330 10.09 1.90 -23.53
C MET A 330 11.36 2.76 -23.42
N LEU A 331 12.51 2.12 -23.25
CA LEU A 331 13.81 2.83 -23.12
C LEU A 331 14.20 3.63 -24.37
N ASP A 332 13.71 3.25 -25.52
CA ASP A 332 13.92 3.96 -26.81
C ASP A 332 12.94 5.14 -27.01
N GLY A 333 12.09 5.42 -26.02
CA GLY A 333 11.09 6.48 -26.07
C GLY A 333 9.78 6.09 -26.75
N SER A 334 9.65 4.87 -27.27
CA SER A 334 8.40 4.37 -27.84
C SER A 334 7.39 3.96 -26.76
N LEU A 335 6.11 3.81 -27.19
CA LEU A 335 5.04 3.31 -26.34
C LEU A 335 4.61 1.92 -26.81
N GLN A 336 4.52 1.00 -25.87
CA GLN A 336 3.93 -0.33 -26.09
C GLN A 336 2.52 -0.35 -25.49
N ASP A 337 1.52 -0.71 -26.28
CA ASP A 337 0.15 -0.91 -25.81
C ASP A 337 0.04 -2.26 -25.08
N LEU A 338 -0.42 -2.20 -23.83
CA LEU A 338 -0.63 -3.34 -22.96
C LEU A 338 -2.13 -3.63 -22.73
N SER A 339 -3.04 -2.92 -23.37
CA SER A 339 -4.50 -3.08 -23.18
C SER A 339 -5.04 -4.44 -23.57
N GLY A 340 -4.26 -5.26 -24.28
CA GLY A 340 -4.57 -6.65 -24.65
C GLY A 340 -3.84 -7.70 -23.82
N ILE A 341 -3.24 -7.33 -22.68
CA ILE A 341 -2.53 -8.28 -21.81
C ILE A 341 -3.50 -9.35 -21.33
N ASP A 342 -3.11 -10.61 -21.51
CA ASP A 342 -3.78 -11.73 -20.89
C ASP A 342 -3.40 -11.75 -19.39
N ASN A 343 -4.34 -11.40 -18.52
CA ASN A 343 -4.17 -11.32 -17.06
C ASN A 343 -4.06 -12.73 -16.40
N LYS A 344 -3.38 -13.67 -17.08
CA LYS A 344 -3.20 -15.06 -16.59
C LYS A 344 -2.30 -15.20 -15.40
#